data_79fa3126bf78cce919258c9ca692f476
#
_entry.id   79fa3126bf78cce919258c9ca692f476
#
_cell.length_a   1.000
_cell.length_b   1.000
_cell.length_c   1.000
_cell.angle_alpha   90.00
_cell.angle_beta   90.00
_cell.angle_gamma   90.00
#
_symmetry.space_group_name_H-M   'P 1'
#
loop_
_entity.id
_entity.type
_entity.pdbx_description
1 polymer ?
#
loop_
_entity_poly.entity_id
_entity_poly.type
_entity_poly.pdbx_seq_one_letter_code
_entity_poly.pdbx_strand_id
1 'polypeptide(L)'
;ESEATEFKAFYPYSYNNVSNSFDKGYIAQDQNTKEGLALSDYMTAKKIYPNIPEDRQLDLDFERQTARVIIDIENSTFTNEFTNPYVAGVGIFSQLEIPATQGANVSYIKTYKMDASNPKSSWVALVAPNAEDAGKNFIFIKVQENPTETTGISYYIKGIPNLERGKSYTYKLKIGKDKAIIDNVTVTDWK
;
A
#
# COMPACT_ATOMS: atom_id res chain seq x y z
N GLU A 1 26.78 -37.45 -8.21
CA GLU A 1 25.68 -36.85 -7.40
C GLU A 1 25.38 -35.50 -8.01
N SER A 2 24.10 -35.27 -8.43
CA SER A 2 23.69 -33.96 -8.91
C SER A 2 23.54 -33.04 -7.69
N GLU A 3 24.20 -31.88 -7.72
CA GLU A 3 23.99 -30.88 -6.68
C GLU A 3 22.58 -30.29 -6.78
N ALA A 4 21.93 -30.11 -5.64
CA ALA A 4 20.63 -29.42 -5.57
C ALA A 4 20.75 -27.98 -6.12
N THR A 5 19.83 -27.58 -6.98
CA THR A 5 19.85 -26.25 -7.59
C THR A 5 18.80 -25.34 -6.93
N GLU A 6 19.25 -24.19 -6.45
CA GLU A 6 18.38 -23.16 -5.90
C GLU A 6 17.92 -22.19 -7.00
N PHE A 7 16.61 -22.00 -7.11
CA PHE A 7 16.00 -20.98 -7.98
C PHE A 7 15.42 -19.85 -7.14
N LYS A 8 15.71 -18.62 -7.56
CA LYS A 8 15.17 -17.38 -6.98
C LYS A 8 14.53 -16.57 -8.08
N ALA A 9 13.34 -16.08 -7.82
CA ALA A 9 12.60 -15.22 -8.73
C ALA A 9 12.00 -14.03 -7.98
N PHE A 10 11.75 -12.94 -8.69
CA PHE A 10 11.12 -11.74 -8.16
C PHE A 10 10.27 -11.05 -9.22
N TYR A 11 9.28 -10.30 -8.78
CA TYR A 11 8.36 -9.51 -9.62
C TYR A 11 7.97 -8.22 -8.88
N PRO A 12 7.78 -7.09 -9.59
CA PRO A 12 8.14 -6.83 -10.99
C PRO A 12 9.66 -6.64 -11.17
N TYR A 13 10.15 -6.73 -12.40
CA TYR A 13 11.58 -6.60 -12.69
C TYR A 13 12.12 -5.20 -12.36
N SER A 14 11.40 -4.15 -12.75
CA SER A 14 11.84 -2.77 -12.51
C SER A 14 10.67 -1.79 -12.49
N TYR A 15 10.89 -0.64 -11.85
CA TYR A 15 10.01 0.53 -11.89
C TYR A 15 10.87 1.79 -12.10
N ASN A 16 10.56 2.62 -13.13
CA ASN A 16 11.22 3.90 -13.40
C ASN A 16 12.77 3.81 -13.36
N ASN A 17 13.34 2.83 -14.05
CA ASN A 17 14.79 2.56 -14.08
C ASN A 17 15.40 2.11 -12.74
N VAL A 18 14.60 1.87 -11.71
CA VAL A 18 15.04 1.21 -10.48
C VAL A 18 14.78 -0.28 -10.62
N SER A 19 15.83 -1.08 -10.66
CA SER A 19 15.72 -2.53 -10.78
C SER A 19 15.45 -3.14 -9.41
N ASN A 20 14.44 -4.01 -9.34
CA ASN A 20 14.26 -4.90 -8.22
C ASN A 20 15.28 -6.04 -8.27
N SER A 21 15.46 -6.72 -7.16
CA SER A 21 16.22 -7.96 -7.04
C SER A 21 15.46 -8.92 -6.11
N PHE A 22 15.96 -10.13 -5.92
CA PHE A 22 15.36 -11.05 -4.94
C PHE A 22 15.40 -10.51 -3.50
N ASP A 23 16.43 -9.73 -3.16
CA ASP A 23 16.66 -9.25 -1.80
C ASP A 23 16.19 -7.79 -1.58
N LYS A 24 15.83 -7.07 -2.66
CA LYS A 24 15.44 -5.66 -2.59
C LYS A 24 14.37 -5.31 -3.60
N GLY A 25 13.24 -4.82 -3.09
CA GLY A 25 12.14 -4.30 -3.89
C GLY A 25 11.93 -2.80 -3.69
N TYR A 26 11.21 -2.19 -4.64
CA TYR A 26 10.82 -0.79 -4.61
C TYR A 26 9.33 -0.61 -4.83
N ILE A 27 8.78 0.41 -4.18
CA ILE A 27 7.38 0.80 -4.26
C ILE A 27 7.28 2.12 -5.01
N ALA A 28 6.35 2.21 -5.96
CA ALA A 28 6.05 3.42 -6.68
C ALA A 28 5.45 4.49 -5.76
N GLN A 29 5.93 5.73 -5.84
CA GLN A 29 5.28 6.86 -5.17
C GLN A 29 3.94 7.23 -5.82
N ASP A 30 3.82 7.05 -7.12
CA ASP A 30 2.59 7.30 -7.87
C ASP A 30 1.89 5.98 -8.18
N GLN A 31 0.93 5.63 -7.33
CA GLN A 31 0.09 4.45 -7.48
C GLN A 31 -1.35 4.82 -7.87
N ASN A 32 -1.59 6.03 -8.42
CA ASN A 32 -2.93 6.50 -8.77
C ASN A 32 -3.53 5.80 -10.00
N THR A 33 -2.79 4.91 -10.64
CA THR A 33 -3.24 4.08 -11.76
C THR A 33 -3.11 2.58 -11.41
N LYS A 34 -3.80 1.72 -12.18
CA LYS A 34 -3.67 0.26 -12.03
C LYS A 34 -2.24 -0.20 -12.30
N GLU A 35 -1.58 0.42 -13.26
CA GLU A 35 -0.19 0.13 -13.63
C GLU A 35 0.76 0.50 -12.48
N GLY A 36 0.62 1.70 -11.91
CA GLY A 36 1.43 2.14 -10.76
C GLY A 36 1.24 1.26 -9.53
N LEU A 37 0.00 0.81 -9.28
CA LEU A 37 -0.31 -0.13 -8.23
C LEU A 37 0.34 -1.50 -8.50
N ALA A 38 0.21 -2.05 -9.72
CA ALA A 38 0.77 -3.34 -10.10
C ALA A 38 2.30 -3.35 -10.05
N LEU A 39 2.96 -2.24 -10.44
CA LEU A 39 4.41 -2.09 -10.36
C LEU A 39 4.94 -2.05 -8.91
N SER A 40 4.07 -1.79 -7.94
CA SER A 40 4.39 -1.83 -6.51
C SER A 40 4.12 -3.20 -5.87
N ASP A 41 3.54 -4.17 -6.58
CA ASP A 41 3.25 -5.52 -6.05
C ASP A 41 4.53 -6.38 -6.09
N TYR A 42 5.49 -6.02 -5.24
CA TYR A 42 6.76 -6.75 -5.16
C TYR A 42 6.56 -8.11 -4.49
N MET A 43 6.95 -9.15 -5.24
CA MET A 43 6.85 -10.55 -4.83
C MET A 43 8.17 -11.27 -5.05
N THR A 44 8.44 -12.28 -4.24
CA THR A 44 9.60 -13.16 -4.39
C THR A 44 9.20 -14.61 -4.31
N ALA A 45 9.94 -15.48 -5.00
CA ALA A 45 9.80 -16.93 -4.89
C ALA A 45 11.19 -17.56 -4.76
N LYS A 46 11.29 -18.60 -3.94
CA LYS A 46 12.51 -19.38 -3.76
C LYS A 46 12.17 -20.86 -3.67
N LYS A 47 12.85 -21.69 -4.45
CA LYS A 47 12.67 -23.12 -4.42
C LYS A 47 13.98 -23.87 -4.70
N ILE A 48 14.20 -24.96 -4.00
CA ILE A 48 15.35 -25.85 -4.17
C ILE A 48 14.85 -27.12 -4.83
N TYR A 49 15.43 -27.46 -5.97
CA TYR A 49 15.20 -28.70 -6.66
C TYR A 49 16.40 -29.63 -6.46
N PRO A 50 16.23 -30.81 -5.84
CA PRO A 50 17.33 -31.77 -5.67
C PRO A 50 17.79 -32.36 -7.01
N ASN A 51 16.90 -32.41 -8.01
CA ASN A 51 17.20 -32.78 -9.39
C ASN A 51 16.40 -31.88 -10.33
N ILE A 52 16.89 -31.67 -11.54
CA ILE A 52 16.12 -30.95 -12.58
C ILE A 52 14.90 -31.82 -12.92
N PRO A 53 13.66 -31.26 -12.89
CA PRO A 53 12.45 -31.98 -13.28
C PRO A 53 12.55 -32.53 -14.70
N GLU A 54 12.07 -33.76 -14.93
CA GLU A 54 12.13 -34.44 -16.24
C GLU A 54 11.39 -33.66 -17.33
N ASP A 55 10.28 -33.02 -16.96
CA ASP A 55 9.47 -32.16 -17.86
C ASP A 55 10.08 -30.78 -18.06
N ARG A 56 11.19 -30.45 -17.37
CA ARG A 56 11.87 -29.15 -17.38
C ARG A 56 10.97 -27.98 -16.98
N GLN A 57 9.94 -28.23 -16.19
CA GLN A 57 9.06 -27.20 -15.63
C GLN A 57 9.43 -26.90 -14.18
N LEU A 58 9.38 -25.62 -13.82
CA LEU A 58 9.64 -25.17 -12.47
C LEU A 58 8.41 -24.46 -11.93
N ASP A 59 7.83 -25.02 -10.87
CA ASP A 59 6.75 -24.39 -10.14
C ASP A 59 7.32 -23.50 -9.03
N LEU A 60 7.05 -22.20 -9.09
CA LEU A 60 7.51 -21.22 -8.12
C LEU A 60 6.30 -20.55 -7.45
N ASP A 61 6.22 -20.68 -6.14
CA ASP A 61 5.19 -20.03 -5.32
C ASP A 61 5.67 -18.64 -4.94
N PHE A 62 5.03 -17.60 -5.48
CA PHE A 62 5.36 -16.21 -5.19
C PHE A 62 4.67 -15.75 -3.90
N GLU A 63 5.46 -15.16 -3.01
CA GLU A 63 4.99 -14.52 -1.80
C GLU A 63 5.10 -13.00 -1.92
N ARG A 64 4.01 -12.28 -1.56
CA ARG A 64 4.01 -10.82 -1.51
C ARG A 64 4.91 -10.31 -0.40
N GLN A 65 5.79 -9.39 -0.75
CA GLN A 65 6.69 -8.73 0.19
C GLN A 65 6.17 -7.35 0.62
N THR A 66 5.04 -6.92 0.07
CA THR A 66 4.33 -5.68 0.40
C THR A 66 3.17 -5.93 1.37
N ALA A 67 2.72 -4.87 2.04
CA ALA A 67 1.42 -4.80 2.69
C ALA A 67 0.45 -3.98 1.82
N ARG A 68 -0.84 -4.30 1.86
CA ARG A 68 -1.89 -3.53 1.21
C ARG A 68 -2.62 -2.69 2.25
N VAL A 69 -2.71 -1.38 2.01
CA VAL A 69 -3.49 -0.45 2.85
C VAL A 69 -4.69 0.05 2.05
N ILE A 70 -5.87 -0.12 2.62
CA ILE A 70 -7.13 0.37 2.07
C ILE A 70 -7.68 1.41 3.04
N ILE A 71 -8.00 2.60 2.54
CA ILE A 71 -8.69 3.65 3.28
C ILE A 71 -10.14 3.65 2.82
N ASP A 72 -11.01 3.25 3.74
CA ASP A 72 -12.45 3.22 3.51
C ASP A 72 -13.06 4.60 3.78
N ILE A 73 -13.64 5.21 2.73
CA ILE A 73 -14.25 6.55 2.77
C ILE A 73 -15.71 6.48 2.27
N GLU A 74 -16.46 5.57 2.85
CA GLU A 74 -17.91 5.52 2.64
C GLU A 74 -18.62 6.69 3.34
N ASN A 75 -19.92 6.86 3.08
CA ASN A 75 -20.73 7.90 3.72
C ASN A 75 -20.67 7.86 5.26
N SER A 76 -20.59 6.65 5.83
CA SER A 76 -20.49 6.43 7.27
C SER A 76 -19.17 6.93 7.88
N THR A 77 -18.17 7.25 7.05
CA THR A 77 -16.87 7.78 7.49
C THR A 77 -16.99 9.23 7.96
N PHE A 78 -17.92 10.01 7.39
CA PHE A 78 -18.08 11.42 7.72
C PHE A 78 -19.09 11.63 8.84
N THR A 79 -18.77 12.57 9.73
CA THR A 79 -19.70 13.02 10.77
C THR A 79 -20.78 13.93 10.16
N ASN A 80 -21.86 14.18 10.92
CA ASN A 80 -22.97 15.05 10.50
C ASN A 80 -22.58 16.52 10.29
N GLU A 81 -21.34 16.91 10.62
CA GLU A 81 -20.80 18.26 10.40
C GLU A 81 -20.61 18.58 8.89
N PHE A 82 -20.47 17.53 8.07
CA PHE A 82 -20.36 17.67 6.63
C PHE A 82 -21.74 17.51 5.96
N THR A 83 -22.03 18.39 5.02
CA THR A 83 -23.30 18.33 4.23
C THR A 83 -23.13 17.46 2.99
N ASN A 84 -22.07 17.69 2.22
CA ASN A 84 -21.80 16.95 0.98
C ASN A 84 -20.27 16.82 0.75
N PRO A 85 -19.57 16.11 1.64
CA PRO A 85 -18.12 16.04 1.59
C PRO A 85 -17.61 15.39 0.29
N TYR A 86 -16.59 16.00 -0.29
CA TYR A 86 -15.87 15.50 -1.45
C TYR A 86 -14.41 15.20 -1.06
N VAL A 87 -13.96 13.97 -1.29
CA VAL A 87 -12.58 13.58 -1.05
C VAL A 87 -11.72 13.96 -2.24
N ALA A 88 -10.95 15.03 -2.10
CA ALA A 88 -10.09 15.56 -3.15
C ALA A 88 -8.75 14.78 -3.28
N GLY A 89 -8.35 14.07 -2.24
CA GLY A 89 -7.14 13.25 -2.29
C GLY A 89 -6.92 12.44 -1.02
N VAL A 90 -6.33 11.27 -1.21
CA VAL A 90 -5.86 10.40 -0.13
C VAL A 90 -4.44 9.99 -0.46
N GLY A 91 -3.60 9.88 0.56
CA GLY A 91 -2.24 9.39 0.43
C GLY A 91 -1.80 8.62 1.66
N ILE A 92 -0.82 7.78 1.47
CA ILE A 92 -0.17 7.01 2.53
C ILE A 92 1.30 7.38 2.59
N PHE A 93 1.83 7.53 3.79
CA PHE A 93 3.27 7.71 3.98
C PHE A 93 3.90 6.35 4.29
N SER A 94 4.91 5.98 3.51
CA SER A 94 5.66 4.74 3.67
C SER A 94 7.08 4.92 3.15
N GLN A 95 7.97 4.03 3.54
CA GLN A 95 9.25 3.88 2.86
C GLN A 95 9.01 3.30 1.46
N LEU A 96 9.93 3.59 0.54
CA LEU A 96 9.82 3.12 -0.85
C LEU A 96 10.65 1.86 -1.11
N GLU A 97 11.50 1.47 -0.18
CA GLU A 97 12.36 0.28 -0.30
C GLU A 97 11.86 -0.86 0.59
N ILE A 98 12.03 -2.09 0.11
CA ILE A 98 11.75 -3.33 0.82
C ILE A 98 13.05 -4.16 0.83
N PRO A 99 13.53 -4.60 1.99
CA PRO A 99 12.96 -4.39 3.33
C PRO A 99 13.05 -2.95 3.81
N ALA A 100 12.06 -2.53 4.58
CA ALA A 100 12.07 -1.24 5.23
C ALA A 100 13.14 -1.15 6.33
N THR A 101 13.73 0.02 6.50
CA THR A 101 14.72 0.28 7.55
C THR A 101 14.07 1.11 8.66
N GLN A 102 14.14 0.65 9.91
CA GLN A 102 13.59 1.37 11.04
C GLN A 102 14.15 2.80 11.13
N GLY A 103 13.26 3.77 11.32
CA GLY A 103 13.61 5.18 11.45
C GLY A 103 13.96 5.89 10.14
N ALA A 104 14.03 5.20 9.00
CA ALA A 104 14.28 5.83 7.72
C ALA A 104 13.14 6.77 7.29
N ASN A 105 13.43 7.68 6.38
CA ASN A 105 12.44 8.64 5.88
C ASN A 105 11.30 7.95 5.15
N VAL A 106 10.10 8.48 5.34
CA VAL A 106 8.91 8.08 4.60
C VAL A 106 8.62 9.06 3.48
N SER A 107 8.05 8.56 2.41
CA SER A 107 7.60 9.32 1.25
C SER A 107 6.09 9.30 1.15
N TYR A 108 5.51 10.34 0.57
CA TYR A 108 4.10 10.38 0.24
C TYR A 108 3.83 9.50 -0.98
N ILE A 109 2.90 8.55 -0.84
CA ILE A 109 2.43 7.67 -1.90
C ILE A 109 1.03 8.14 -2.31
N LYS A 110 0.85 8.46 -3.59
CA LYS A 110 -0.48 8.70 -4.16
C LYS A 110 -1.22 7.39 -4.30
N THR A 111 -2.40 7.30 -3.70
CA THR A 111 -3.20 6.09 -3.67
C THR A 111 -4.05 5.92 -4.93
N TYR A 112 -4.38 4.67 -5.26
CA TYR A 112 -5.34 4.32 -6.30
C TYR A 112 -6.77 4.41 -5.75
N LYS A 113 -7.65 5.12 -6.43
CA LYS A 113 -9.07 5.19 -6.11
C LYS A 113 -9.79 3.98 -6.71
N MET A 114 -10.40 3.15 -5.89
CA MET A 114 -10.98 1.87 -6.33
C MET A 114 -12.17 2.02 -7.28
N ASP A 115 -12.99 3.05 -7.08
CA ASP A 115 -14.07 3.43 -7.99
C ASP A 115 -13.99 4.93 -8.30
N ALA A 116 -13.50 5.27 -9.49
CA ALA A 116 -13.31 6.65 -9.91
C ALA A 116 -14.64 7.42 -10.06
N SER A 117 -15.75 6.72 -10.30
CA SER A 117 -17.08 7.31 -10.45
C SER A 117 -17.72 7.69 -9.11
N ASN A 118 -17.28 7.05 -8.03
CA ASN A 118 -17.78 7.33 -6.68
C ASN A 118 -16.84 8.29 -5.94
N PRO A 119 -17.26 9.54 -5.63
CA PRO A 119 -16.40 10.50 -4.91
C PRO A 119 -15.99 10.05 -3.52
N LYS A 120 -16.71 9.10 -2.93
CA LYS A 120 -16.48 8.54 -1.59
C LYS A 120 -16.07 7.06 -1.61
N SER A 121 -15.43 6.61 -2.70
CA SER A 121 -14.94 5.23 -2.76
C SER A 121 -13.66 5.04 -1.93
N SER A 122 -13.38 3.78 -1.61
CA SER A 122 -12.15 3.41 -0.94
C SER A 122 -10.92 3.68 -1.81
N TRP A 123 -9.79 3.90 -1.17
CA TRP A 123 -8.50 4.17 -1.78
C TRP A 123 -7.49 3.11 -1.34
N VAL A 124 -6.63 2.69 -2.23
CA VAL A 124 -5.66 1.62 -1.95
C VAL A 124 -4.24 2.03 -2.31
N ALA A 125 -3.30 1.57 -1.51
CA ALA A 125 -1.87 1.62 -1.82
C ALA A 125 -1.18 0.33 -1.35
N LEU A 126 -0.10 -0.02 -2.04
CA LEU A 126 0.87 -1.01 -1.60
C LEU A 126 2.02 -0.28 -0.91
N VAL A 127 2.42 -0.78 0.24
CA VAL A 127 3.38 -0.12 1.11
C VAL A 127 4.44 -1.10 1.62
N ALA A 128 5.58 -0.57 2.03
CA ALA A 128 6.61 -1.39 2.65
C ALA A 128 6.15 -1.84 4.05
N PRO A 129 6.26 -3.13 4.38
CA PRO A 129 6.11 -3.60 5.74
C PRO A 129 7.16 -2.92 6.63
N ASN A 130 6.75 -2.45 7.80
CA ASN A 130 7.65 -1.68 8.66
C ASN A 130 7.28 -1.81 10.14
N ALA A 131 8.23 -1.51 10.99
CA ALA A 131 8.01 -1.34 12.41
C ALA A 131 7.28 -0.01 12.69
N GLU A 132 6.49 0.01 13.74
CA GLU A 132 5.74 1.17 14.21
C GLU A 132 6.62 2.42 14.37
N ASP A 133 6.13 3.57 13.89
CA ASP A 133 6.75 4.88 14.07
C ASP A 133 5.68 5.92 14.44
N ALA A 134 5.51 6.13 15.74
CA ALA A 134 4.47 7.01 16.28
C ALA A 134 4.62 8.49 15.92
N GLY A 135 5.84 8.91 15.54
CA GLY A 135 6.14 10.31 15.25
C GLY A 135 5.81 10.76 13.84
N LYS A 136 5.73 9.80 12.90
CA LYS A 136 5.59 10.10 11.46
C LYS A 136 4.13 10.09 11.02
N ASN A 137 3.84 10.85 9.95
CA ASN A 137 2.55 10.81 9.28
C ASN A 137 2.35 9.43 8.64
N PHE A 138 1.14 8.90 8.73
CA PHE A 138 0.72 7.65 8.10
C PHE A 138 -0.32 7.87 7.01
N ILE A 139 -1.45 8.52 7.33
CA ILE A 139 -2.53 8.77 6.38
C ILE A 139 -2.69 10.28 6.17
N PHE A 140 -2.81 10.69 4.92
CA PHE A 140 -3.22 12.03 4.50
C PHE A 140 -4.58 11.96 3.81
N ILE A 141 -5.47 12.90 4.13
CA ILE A 141 -6.77 13.04 3.47
C ILE A 141 -7.05 14.52 3.27
N LYS A 142 -7.49 14.88 2.05
CA LYS A 142 -8.00 16.21 1.76
C LYS A 142 -9.50 16.12 1.47
N VAL A 143 -10.31 16.85 2.22
CA VAL A 143 -11.76 16.91 2.10
C VAL A 143 -12.20 18.32 1.72
N GLN A 144 -13.11 18.44 0.78
CA GLN A 144 -13.76 19.68 0.32
C GLN A 144 -15.27 19.55 0.55
N GLU A 145 -15.99 20.67 0.67
CA GLU A 145 -17.46 20.66 0.79
C GLU A 145 -18.16 20.27 -0.52
N ASN A 146 -17.48 20.49 -1.66
CA ASN A 146 -17.99 20.06 -2.97
C ASN A 146 -16.83 19.95 -3.98
N PRO A 147 -17.02 19.29 -5.14
CA PRO A 147 -15.97 19.07 -6.15
C PRO A 147 -15.40 20.33 -6.81
N THR A 148 -16.12 21.43 -6.78
CA THR A 148 -15.74 22.70 -7.43
C THR A 148 -14.94 23.62 -6.51
N GLU A 149 -14.86 23.31 -5.22
CA GLU A 149 -14.03 24.05 -4.28
C GLU A 149 -12.55 23.82 -4.54
N THR A 150 -11.78 24.89 -4.43
CA THR A 150 -10.30 24.82 -4.49
C THR A 150 -9.67 24.71 -3.12
N THR A 151 -10.37 25.15 -2.07
CA THR A 151 -9.99 25.08 -0.67
C THR A 151 -10.53 23.79 -0.05
N GLY A 152 -9.88 23.27 0.97
CA GLY A 152 -10.32 22.08 1.67
C GLY A 152 -9.54 21.88 2.97
N ILE A 153 -10.07 21.00 3.81
CA ILE A 153 -9.45 20.63 5.06
C ILE A 153 -8.50 19.46 4.82
N SER A 154 -7.27 19.59 5.28
CA SER A 154 -6.26 18.53 5.19
C SER A 154 -6.05 17.88 6.57
N TYR A 155 -6.14 16.57 6.60
CA TYR A 155 -5.97 15.78 7.81
C TYR A 155 -4.72 14.91 7.68
N TYR A 156 -3.99 14.79 8.80
CA TYR A 156 -2.84 13.92 8.93
C TYR A 156 -3.04 13.00 10.14
N ILE A 157 -3.13 11.71 9.91
CA ILE A 157 -3.13 10.71 10.97
C ILE A 157 -1.69 10.24 11.13
N LYS A 158 -1.17 10.37 12.35
CA LYS A 158 0.20 9.98 12.72
C LYS A 158 0.24 8.58 13.30
N GLY A 159 1.44 8.04 13.36
CA GLY A 159 1.69 6.71 13.90
C GLY A 159 1.64 5.66 12.81
N ILE A 160 2.77 5.45 12.11
CA ILE A 160 2.88 4.37 11.12
C ILE A 160 2.82 3.05 11.87
N PRO A 161 1.81 2.19 11.61
CA PRO A 161 1.64 0.93 12.29
C PRO A 161 2.70 -0.09 11.83
N ASN A 162 2.84 -1.15 12.61
CA ASN A 162 3.60 -2.33 12.17
C ASN A 162 2.77 -3.11 11.14
N LEU A 163 3.16 -3.00 9.87
CA LEU A 163 2.49 -3.65 8.76
C LEU A 163 3.28 -4.91 8.34
N GLU A 164 2.57 -6.02 8.18
CA GLU A 164 3.14 -7.30 7.80
C GLU A 164 3.01 -7.54 6.30
N ARG A 165 4.01 -8.18 5.71
CA ARG A 165 3.98 -8.61 4.30
C ARG A 165 2.82 -9.59 4.05
N GLY A 166 2.20 -9.52 2.86
CA GLY A 166 1.11 -10.40 2.47
C GLY A 166 -0.19 -10.18 3.26
N LYS A 167 -0.30 -9.08 4.01
CA LYS A 167 -1.52 -8.71 4.73
C LYS A 167 -2.18 -7.50 4.08
N SER A 168 -3.50 -7.43 4.20
CA SER A 168 -4.34 -6.31 3.79
C SER A 168 -4.98 -5.67 5.01
N TYR A 169 -4.77 -4.37 5.15
CA TYR A 169 -5.27 -3.54 6.25
C TYR A 169 -6.32 -2.57 5.71
N THR A 170 -7.55 -2.72 6.15
CA THR A 170 -8.63 -1.78 5.81
C THR A 170 -8.88 -0.86 6.99
N TYR A 171 -8.58 0.41 6.83
CA TYR A 171 -8.78 1.48 7.79
C TYR A 171 -10.11 2.18 7.51
N LYS A 172 -11.08 2.00 8.39
CA LYS A 172 -12.29 2.81 8.41
C LYS A 172 -12.03 4.05 9.26
N LEU A 173 -12.29 5.20 8.69
CA LEU A 173 -12.01 6.47 9.35
C LEU A 173 -13.29 7.09 9.89
N LYS A 174 -13.14 8.03 10.83
CA LYS A 174 -14.17 8.95 11.27
C LYS A 174 -13.66 10.38 11.12
N ILE A 175 -14.31 11.15 10.27
CA ILE A 175 -13.85 12.48 9.85
C ILE A 175 -14.88 13.50 10.26
N GLY A 176 -14.50 14.36 11.23
CA GLY A 176 -15.21 15.59 11.61
C GLY A 176 -14.45 16.79 11.05
N LYS A 177 -15.02 18.01 11.15
CA LYS A 177 -14.36 19.23 10.66
C LYS A 177 -13.04 19.53 11.38
N ASP A 178 -12.95 19.16 12.66
CA ASP A 178 -11.77 19.43 13.48
C ASP A 178 -10.68 18.36 13.39
N LYS A 179 -11.06 17.10 13.11
CA LYS A 179 -10.12 15.97 13.14
C LYS A 179 -10.59 14.78 12.31
N ALA A 180 -9.63 13.98 11.89
CA ALA A 180 -9.84 12.62 11.40
C ALA A 180 -9.16 11.62 12.36
N ILE A 181 -9.85 10.52 12.63
CA ILE A 181 -9.36 9.43 13.48
C ILE A 181 -9.61 8.08 12.82
N ILE A 182 -8.84 7.07 13.23
CA ILE A 182 -9.10 5.68 12.86
C ILE A 182 -10.23 5.17 13.78
N ASP A 183 -11.35 4.79 13.17
CA ASP A 183 -12.51 4.23 13.86
C ASP A 183 -12.37 2.70 14.00
N ASN A 184 -11.93 2.03 12.94
CA ASN A 184 -11.73 0.59 12.93
C ASN A 184 -10.60 0.19 11.95
N VAL A 185 -9.96 -0.94 12.26
CA VAL A 185 -8.98 -1.58 11.36
C VAL A 185 -9.34 -3.05 11.20
N THR A 186 -9.48 -3.51 9.96
CA THR A 186 -9.66 -4.92 9.65
C THR A 186 -8.41 -5.44 8.95
N VAL A 187 -7.89 -6.58 9.41
CA VAL A 187 -6.71 -7.22 8.84
C VAL A 187 -7.10 -8.57 8.26
N THR A 188 -6.69 -8.83 7.02
CA THR A 188 -6.94 -10.08 6.31
C THR A 188 -5.69 -10.54 5.58
N ASP A 189 -5.60 -11.85 5.29
CA ASP A 189 -4.57 -12.35 4.37
C ASP A 189 -4.82 -11.78 2.97
N TRP A 190 -3.75 -11.36 2.32
CA TRP A 190 -3.76 -10.91 0.95
C TRP A 190 -2.97 -11.89 0.09
N LYS A 191 -3.71 -12.88 -0.43
CA LYS A 191 -3.19 -13.92 -1.33
C LYS A 191 -3.19 -13.46 -2.78
#